data_527ff585feccc60d69104317d3752960
#
_entry.id   527ff585feccc60d69104317d3752960
#
_cell.length_a   1.000
_cell.length_b   1.000
_cell.length_c   1.000
_cell.angle_alpha   90.00
_cell.angle_beta   90.00
_cell.angle_gamma   90.00
#
_symmetry.space_group_name_H-M   'P 1'
#
loop_
_entity.id
_entity.type
_entity.pdbx_description
1 polymer ?
#
loop_
_entity_poly.entity_id
_entity_poly.type
_entity_poly.pdbx_seq_one_letter_code
_entity_poly.pdbx_strand_id
1 'polypeptide(L)'
;MEAFVAEFRPVFDSVGYTLPDRIRVTCGFPSSKARSLNRAIGECWSDKASSDAHFEILISPVVAEPYEVAGILIHELCHAATDGDGHKGRFPYLIRKLHLEGKPTSTVIGSLFKENFGELIESLGVYPHAALNVAATRKVQSTRMLKASCKVCGYTVRLTAKWAAVGLPLCPEHGGMMML
;
A
#
# COMPACT_ATOMS: atom_id res chain seq x y z
N MET A 1 -9.58 9.73 -12.34
CA MET A 1 -9.41 8.27 -12.18
C MET A 1 -10.54 7.49 -12.84
N GLU A 2 -11.80 7.87 -12.71
CA GLU A 2 -12.92 7.16 -13.39
C GLU A 2 -12.78 7.18 -14.92
N ALA A 3 -12.42 8.31 -15.52
CA ALA A 3 -12.14 8.39 -16.95
C ALA A 3 -11.00 7.43 -17.35
N PHE A 4 -9.96 7.31 -16.54
CA PHE A 4 -8.88 6.35 -16.78
C PHE A 4 -9.41 4.91 -16.83
N VAL A 5 -10.26 4.52 -15.87
CA VAL A 5 -10.85 3.16 -15.87
C VAL A 5 -11.67 2.92 -17.12
N ALA A 6 -12.46 3.91 -17.56
CA ALA A 6 -13.27 3.81 -18.77
C ALA A 6 -12.40 3.58 -20.03
N GLU A 7 -11.33 4.37 -20.20
CA GLU A 7 -10.42 4.26 -21.34
C GLU A 7 -9.60 2.95 -21.33
N PHE A 8 -9.32 2.40 -20.16
CA PHE A 8 -8.58 1.13 -20.06
C PHE A 8 -9.44 -0.13 -20.18
N ARG A 9 -10.77 -0.06 -20.12
CA ARG A 9 -11.65 -1.24 -20.36
C ARG A 9 -11.35 -1.92 -21.69
N PRO A 10 -11.30 -1.23 -22.85
CA PRO A 10 -10.97 -1.86 -24.13
C PRO A 10 -9.57 -2.47 -24.14
N VAL A 11 -8.61 -1.87 -23.42
CA VAL A 11 -7.23 -2.39 -23.31
C VAL A 11 -7.24 -3.74 -22.59
N PHE A 12 -7.96 -3.87 -21.48
CA PHE A 12 -8.10 -5.14 -20.76
C PHE A 12 -8.80 -6.19 -21.62
N ASP A 13 -9.88 -5.83 -22.33
CA ASP A 13 -10.59 -6.74 -23.23
C ASP A 13 -9.68 -7.23 -24.35
N SER A 14 -8.82 -6.38 -24.91
CA SER A 14 -7.87 -6.74 -25.98
C SER A 14 -6.84 -7.79 -25.55
N VAL A 15 -6.51 -7.85 -24.26
CA VAL A 15 -5.59 -8.85 -23.71
C VAL A 15 -6.32 -10.07 -23.12
N GLY A 16 -7.64 -10.15 -23.30
CA GLY A 16 -8.48 -11.30 -22.91
C GLY A 16 -8.94 -11.28 -21.45
N TYR A 17 -9.02 -10.09 -20.84
CA TYR A 17 -9.54 -9.91 -19.47
C TYR A 17 -10.58 -8.81 -19.46
N THR A 18 -11.70 -9.04 -18.80
CA THR A 18 -12.76 -8.06 -18.64
C THR A 18 -12.73 -7.46 -17.23
N LEU A 19 -12.75 -6.15 -17.15
CA LEU A 19 -12.86 -5.43 -15.88
C LEU A 19 -14.30 -5.53 -15.34
N PRO A 20 -14.49 -5.72 -14.03
CA PRO A 20 -15.83 -5.65 -13.43
C PRO A 20 -16.55 -4.34 -13.77
N ASP A 21 -17.87 -4.38 -13.90
CA ASP A 21 -18.67 -3.19 -14.21
C ASP A 21 -18.59 -2.14 -13.09
N ARG A 22 -18.60 -2.62 -11.86
CA ARG A 22 -18.63 -1.79 -10.65
C ARG A 22 -17.26 -1.65 -10.03
N ILE A 23 -16.56 -0.59 -10.40
CA ILE A 23 -15.25 -0.20 -9.83
C ILE A 23 -15.36 1.22 -9.32
N ARG A 24 -14.90 1.47 -8.11
CA ARG A 24 -14.76 2.80 -7.53
C ARG A 24 -13.29 3.06 -7.22
N VAL A 25 -12.76 4.21 -7.65
CA VAL A 25 -11.37 4.58 -7.41
C VAL A 25 -11.31 5.82 -6.54
N THR A 26 -10.60 5.74 -5.43
CA THR A 26 -10.50 6.81 -4.43
C THR A 26 -9.03 7.15 -4.17
N CYS A 27 -8.72 8.46 -4.09
CA CYS A 27 -7.46 8.92 -3.55
C CYS A 27 -7.52 8.82 -2.02
N GLY A 28 -6.85 7.81 -1.47
CA GLY A 28 -6.88 7.52 -0.04
C GLY A 28 -5.74 6.61 0.40
N PHE A 29 -5.44 6.60 1.69
CA PHE A 29 -4.41 5.70 2.19
C PHE A 29 -4.90 4.25 2.18
N PRO A 30 -4.13 3.33 1.57
CA PRO A 30 -4.32 1.89 1.76
C PRO A 30 -4.33 1.51 3.23
N SER A 31 -5.04 0.44 3.58
CA SER A 31 -5.20 -0.06 4.96
C SER A 31 -3.86 -0.48 5.56
N SER A 32 -2.96 -1.01 4.73
CA SER A 32 -1.67 -1.53 5.17
C SER A 32 -0.61 -0.45 5.27
N LYS A 33 -0.07 -0.26 6.47
CA LYS A 33 1.12 0.56 6.74
C LYS A 33 1.03 2.02 6.23
N ALA A 34 -0.15 2.62 6.16
CA ALA A 34 -0.41 3.93 5.55
C ALA A 34 0.60 5.04 5.94
N ARG A 35 1.12 5.03 7.17
CA ARG A 35 2.10 6.00 7.67
C ARG A 35 3.55 5.49 7.68
N SER A 36 3.83 4.31 7.17
CA SER A 36 5.18 3.74 7.09
C SER A 36 5.93 4.27 5.86
N LEU A 37 7.26 4.24 5.88
CA LEU A 37 8.08 4.47 4.68
C LEU A 37 7.86 3.36 3.64
N ASN A 38 7.64 2.11 4.10
CA ASN A 38 7.34 0.95 3.25
C ASN A 38 5.83 0.71 3.18
N ARG A 39 5.06 1.74 2.87
CA ARG A 39 3.60 1.66 2.74
C ARG A 39 3.18 1.02 1.42
N ALA A 40 1.99 0.45 1.40
CA ALA A 40 1.30 0.19 0.15
C ALA A 40 0.93 1.52 -0.52
N ILE A 41 1.07 1.62 -1.83
CA ILE A 41 0.74 2.80 -2.63
C ILE A 41 -0.55 2.61 -3.43
N GLY A 42 -1.00 1.37 -3.58
CA GLY A 42 -2.31 0.98 -4.10
C GLY A 42 -2.91 -0.13 -3.25
N GLU A 43 -4.21 -0.32 -3.34
CA GLU A 43 -4.96 -1.41 -2.71
C GLU A 43 -6.27 -1.64 -3.46
N CYS A 44 -6.59 -2.89 -3.75
CA CYS A 44 -7.86 -3.30 -4.34
C CYS A 44 -8.62 -4.20 -3.36
N TRP A 45 -9.84 -3.79 -3.01
CA TRP A 45 -10.81 -4.60 -2.25
C TRP A 45 -11.81 -5.23 -3.20
N SER A 46 -12.08 -6.52 -2.99
CA SER A 46 -13.12 -7.23 -3.74
C SER A 46 -14.51 -6.64 -3.46
N ASP A 47 -15.40 -6.79 -4.42
CA ASP A 47 -16.83 -6.44 -4.32
C ASP A 47 -17.54 -7.01 -3.08
N LYS A 48 -17.05 -8.15 -2.59
CA LYS A 48 -17.56 -8.79 -1.35
C LYS A 48 -17.30 -7.97 -0.08
N ALA A 49 -16.31 -7.07 -0.12
CA ALA A 49 -16.00 -6.18 1.00
C ALA A 49 -16.85 -4.91 1.00
N SER A 50 -17.49 -4.58 -0.12
CA SER A 50 -18.31 -3.38 -0.30
C SER A 50 -19.80 -3.71 -0.15
N SER A 51 -20.55 -2.90 0.60
CA SER A 51 -21.99 -3.11 0.82
C SER A 51 -22.85 -2.93 -0.43
N ASP A 52 -22.32 -2.26 -1.45
CA ASP A 52 -22.96 -2.00 -2.73
C ASP A 52 -22.29 -2.74 -3.90
N ALA A 53 -21.51 -3.78 -3.58
CA ALA A 53 -20.85 -4.68 -4.53
C ALA A 53 -19.95 -3.96 -5.56
N HIS A 54 -19.16 -2.99 -5.12
CA HIS A 54 -18.09 -2.37 -5.90
C HIS A 54 -16.72 -2.96 -5.54
N PHE A 55 -15.88 -3.11 -6.55
CA PHE A 55 -14.44 -3.19 -6.30
C PHE A 55 -13.95 -1.81 -5.87
N GLU A 56 -13.35 -1.71 -4.70
CA GLU A 56 -12.84 -0.46 -4.15
C GLU A 56 -11.34 -0.37 -4.34
N ILE A 57 -10.89 0.57 -5.15
CA ILE A 57 -9.48 0.79 -5.40
C ILE A 57 -9.02 2.07 -4.70
N LEU A 58 -7.97 1.96 -3.90
CA LEU A 58 -7.34 3.06 -3.21
C LEU A 58 -5.99 3.38 -3.85
N ILE A 59 -5.78 4.64 -4.23
CA ILE A 59 -4.49 5.16 -4.67
C ILE A 59 -3.96 6.11 -3.61
N SER A 60 -2.77 5.84 -3.10
CA SER A 60 -2.19 6.58 -2.00
C SER A 60 -1.99 8.07 -2.34
N PRO A 61 -2.39 9.00 -1.46
CA PRO A 61 -2.21 10.43 -1.68
C PRO A 61 -0.75 10.91 -1.64
N VAL A 62 0.21 10.03 -1.41
CA VAL A 62 1.64 10.38 -1.51
C VAL A 62 2.16 10.35 -2.94
N VAL A 63 1.38 9.84 -3.89
CA VAL A 63 1.71 9.74 -5.31
C VAL A 63 0.93 10.80 -6.06
N ALA A 64 1.58 11.51 -6.98
CA ALA A 64 0.96 12.56 -7.78
C ALA A 64 1.46 12.59 -9.25
N GLU A 65 2.54 11.90 -9.56
CA GLU A 65 3.05 11.83 -10.92
C GLU A 65 2.09 10.98 -11.78
N PRO A 66 1.56 11.51 -12.92
CA PRO A 66 0.49 10.85 -13.67
C PRO A 66 0.82 9.42 -14.12
N TYR A 67 2.02 9.19 -14.62
CA TYR A 67 2.45 7.85 -15.07
C TYR A 67 2.58 6.87 -13.89
N GLU A 68 3.08 7.33 -12.74
CA GLU A 68 3.16 6.50 -11.54
C GLU A 68 1.76 6.12 -11.04
N VAL A 69 0.84 7.09 -11.00
CA VAL A 69 -0.57 6.86 -10.64
C VAL A 69 -1.21 5.87 -11.60
N ALA A 70 -0.97 6.01 -12.92
CA ALA A 70 -1.47 5.11 -13.95
C ALA A 70 -0.96 3.68 -13.75
N GLY A 71 0.34 3.51 -13.51
CA GLY A 71 0.94 2.20 -13.25
C GLY A 71 0.36 1.51 -12.02
N ILE A 72 0.17 2.26 -10.92
CA ILE A 72 -0.46 1.74 -9.70
C ILE A 72 -1.92 1.37 -9.99
N LEU A 73 -2.68 2.24 -10.65
CA LEU A 73 -4.08 1.98 -10.95
C LEU A 73 -4.25 0.73 -11.84
N ILE A 74 -3.42 0.56 -12.87
CA ILE A 74 -3.44 -0.66 -13.70
C ILE A 74 -3.13 -1.90 -12.85
N HIS A 75 -2.17 -1.83 -11.93
CA HIS A 75 -1.87 -2.93 -11.01
C HIS A 75 -3.12 -3.33 -10.20
N GLU A 76 -3.81 -2.36 -9.62
CA GLU A 76 -5.02 -2.62 -8.83
C GLU A 76 -6.20 -3.08 -9.70
N LEU A 77 -6.31 -2.58 -10.93
CA LEU A 77 -7.28 -3.10 -11.90
C LEU A 77 -7.00 -4.55 -12.31
N CYS A 78 -5.72 -4.96 -12.35
CA CYS A 78 -5.36 -6.36 -12.55
C CYS A 78 -5.87 -7.25 -11.40
N HIS A 79 -5.84 -6.75 -10.16
CA HIS A 79 -6.44 -7.46 -9.02
C HIS A 79 -7.96 -7.60 -9.20
N ALA A 80 -8.65 -6.55 -9.63
CA ALA A 80 -10.09 -6.61 -9.90
C ALA A 80 -10.42 -7.59 -11.03
N ALA A 81 -9.63 -7.60 -12.12
CA ALA A 81 -9.84 -8.50 -13.27
C ALA A 81 -9.51 -9.98 -12.98
N THR A 82 -8.69 -10.24 -11.96
CA THR A 82 -8.26 -11.60 -11.57
C THR A 82 -8.71 -11.97 -10.16
N ASP A 83 -9.83 -11.48 -9.71
CA ASP A 83 -10.33 -11.60 -8.32
C ASP A 83 -10.01 -12.97 -7.69
N GLY A 84 -9.42 -12.93 -6.50
CA GLY A 84 -9.00 -14.11 -5.74
C GLY A 84 -7.60 -14.66 -6.04
N ASP A 85 -6.95 -14.26 -7.15
CA ASP A 85 -5.62 -14.78 -7.51
C ASP A 85 -4.48 -14.16 -6.66
N GLY A 86 -4.70 -12.99 -6.07
CA GLY A 86 -3.66 -12.20 -5.41
C GLY A 86 -2.53 -11.88 -6.38
N HIS A 87 -1.27 -12.09 -5.97
CA HIS A 87 -0.11 -11.89 -6.86
C HIS A 87 0.35 -13.19 -7.56
N LYS A 88 -0.54 -14.18 -7.68
CA LYS A 88 -0.30 -15.50 -8.27
C LYS A 88 -1.26 -15.76 -9.43
N GLY A 89 -1.35 -17.00 -9.89
CA GLY A 89 -2.32 -17.40 -10.90
C GLY A 89 -2.21 -16.57 -12.18
N ARG A 90 -3.32 -15.98 -12.59
CA ARG A 90 -3.45 -15.17 -13.82
C ARG A 90 -2.83 -13.78 -13.68
N PHE A 91 -2.73 -13.25 -12.46
CA PHE A 91 -2.23 -11.88 -12.19
C PHE A 91 -0.84 -11.61 -12.79
N PRO A 92 0.23 -12.43 -12.55
CA PRO A 92 1.56 -12.17 -13.13
C PRO A 92 1.59 -12.18 -14.65
N TYR A 93 0.68 -12.90 -15.28
CA TYR A 93 0.55 -12.92 -16.73
C TYR A 93 -0.09 -11.62 -17.25
N LEU A 94 -1.16 -11.18 -16.59
CA LEU A 94 -1.89 -9.97 -16.98
C LEU A 94 -1.02 -8.70 -16.83
N ILE A 95 -0.32 -8.51 -15.71
CA ILE A 95 0.55 -7.35 -15.50
C ILE A 95 1.63 -7.24 -16.58
N ARG A 96 2.20 -8.37 -17.05
CA ARG A 96 3.18 -8.38 -18.14
C ARG A 96 2.56 -8.02 -19.49
N LYS A 97 1.33 -8.50 -19.77
CA LYS A 97 0.59 -8.11 -20.98
C LYS A 97 0.27 -6.61 -21.02
N LEU A 98 0.12 -5.99 -19.85
CA LEU A 98 -0.07 -4.55 -19.71
C LEU A 98 1.25 -3.79 -19.49
N HIS A 99 2.37 -4.39 -19.85
CA HIS A 99 3.70 -3.79 -19.82
C HIS A 99 4.19 -3.29 -18.46
N LEU A 100 3.64 -3.84 -17.35
CA LEU A 100 4.20 -3.61 -16.03
C LEU A 100 5.39 -4.55 -15.79
N GLU A 101 6.46 -4.01 -15.25
CA GLU A 101 7.72 -4.69 -14.99
C GLU A 101 7.94 -4.96 -13.50
N GLY A 102 8.94 -5.76 -13.17
CA GLY A 102 9.33 -6.06 -11.80
C GLY A 102 8.64 -7.29 -11.21
N LYS A 103 8.60 -7.34 -9.88
CA LYS A 103 7.95 -8.44 -9.16
C LYS A 103 6.44 -8.22 -9.11
N PRO A 104 5.62 -9.29 -9.16
CA PRO A 104 4.16 -9.14 -9.06
C PRO A 104 3.68 -8.34 -7.84
N THR A 105 4.42 -8.38 -6.74
CA THR A 105 4.11 -7.62 -5.51
C THR A 105 4.67 -6.20 -5.47
N SER A 106 5.44 -5.80 -6.50
CA SER A 106 6.10 -4.48 -6.57
C SER A 106 6.43 -4.18 -8.03
N THR A 107 5.40 -3.84 -8.79
CA THR A 107 5.54 -3.50 -10.20
C THR A 107 5.98 -2.05 -10.39
N VAL A 108 6.64 -1.82 -11.51
CA VAL A 108 7.05 -0.49 -11.99
C VAL A 108 6.65 -0.34 -13.45
N ILE A 109 6.58 0.90 -13.91
CA ILE A 109 6.38 1.21 -15.33
C ILE A 109 7.73 1.21 -16.05
N GLY A 110 7.78 0.52 -17.20
CA GLY A 110 8.94 0.51 -18.11
C GLY A 110 8.75 1.39 -19.34
N SER A 111 9.69 1.29 -20.28
CA SER A 111 9.61 2.01 -21.55
C SER A 111 8.40 1.59 -22.38
N LEU A 112 8.16 0.29 -22.50
CA LEU A 112 7.02 -0.26 -23.24
C LEU A 112 5.67 0.20 -22.68
N PHE A 113 5.55 0.38 -21.39
CA PHE A 113 4.35 0.94 -20.78
C PHE A 113 4.08 2.36 -21.30
N LYS A 114 5.12 3.20 -21.31
CA LYS A 114 5.02 4.58 -21.80
C LYS A 114 4.76 4.65 -23.31
N GLU A 115 5.40 3.78 -24.08
CA GLU A 115 5.20 3.69 -25.53
C GLU A 115 3.77 3.30 -25.89
N ASN A 116 3.17 2.35 -25.16
CA ASN A 116 1.83 1.84 -25.48
C ASN A 116 0.69 2.69 -24.88
N PHE A 117 0.90 3.32 -23.74
CA PHE A 117 -0.16 4.01 -23.00
C PHE A 117 0.09 5.50 -22.78
N GLY A 118 1.25 6.03 -23.22
CA GLY A 118 1.63 7.43 -22.99
C GLY A 118 0.61 8.41 -23.53
N GLU A 119 0.26 8.31 -24.81
CA GLU A 119 -0.71 9.20 -25.45
C GLU A 119 -2.08 9.16 -24.74
N LEU A 120 -2.52 7.97 -24.35
CA LEU A 120 -3.78 7.79 -23.61
C LEU A 120 -3.73 8.48 -22.24
N ILE A 121 -2.64 8.28 -21.49
CA ILE A 121 -2.45 8.90 -20.17
C ILE A 121 -2.39 10.42 -20.28
N GLU A 122 -1.66 10.95 -21.27
CA GLU A 122 -1.54 12.38 -21.51
C GLU A 122 -2.87 13.02 -21.94
N SER A 123 -3.68 12.31 -22.74
CA SER A 123 -5.01 12.78 -23.15
C SER A 123 -5.97 12.96 -21.99
N LEU A 124 -5.78 12.25 -20.88
CA LEU A 124 -6.57 12.38 -19.66
C LEU A 124 -6.21 13.63 -18.84
N GLY A 125 -5.12 14.30 -19.20
CA GLY A 125 -4.66 15.52 -18.58
C GLY A 125 -3.93 15.31 -17.26
N VAL A 126 -3.74 16.39 -16.53
CA VAL A 126 -3.00 16.39 -15.26
C VAL A 126 -3.79 15.69 -14.17
N TYR A 127 -3.13 14.83 -13.42
CA TYR A 127 -3.73 14.24 -12.21
C TYR A 127 -3.96 15.35 -11.17
N PRO A 128 -5.22 15.66 -10.80
CA PRO A 128 -5.57 16.87 -10.03
C PRO A 128 -5.32 16.66 -8.52
N HIS A 129 -4.12 16.22 -8.16
CA HIS A 129 -3.72 15.97 -6.78
C HIS A 129 -2.25 16.33 -6.56
N ALA A 130 -1.97 17.05 -5.48
CA ALA A 130 -0.61 17.32 -5.02
C ALA A 130 -0.17 16.26 -4.00
N ALA A 131 1.03 15.70 -4.18
CA ALA A 131 1.54 14.64 -3.31
C ALA A 131 1.59 15.05 -1.83
N LEU A 132 1.03 14.22 -0.97
CA LEU A 132 1.05 14.44 0.47
C LEU A 132 2.39 14.03 1.07
N ASN A 133 3.10 14.98 1.69
CA ASN A 133 4.33 14.70 2.42
C ASN A 133 4.01 14.27 3.87
N VAL A 134 3.87 12.96 4.08
CA VAL A 134 3.57 12.39 5.41
C VAL A 134 4.74 12.56 6.38
N ALA A 135 5.97 12.69 5.90
CA ALA A 135 7.15 12.87 6.74
C ALA A 135 7.15 14.27 7.40
N ALA A 136 6.66 15.29 6.70
CA ALA A 136 6.64 16.66 7.20
C ALA A 136 5.79 16.84 8.47
N THR A 137 4.77 16.00 8.68
CA THR A 137 3.85 16.07 9.82
C THR A 137 4.14 15.00 10.88
N ARG A 138 5.13 14.15 10.66
CA ARG A 138 5.43 13.04 11.57
C ARG A 138 6.09 13.56 12.84
N LYS A 139 5.35 13.52 13.94
CA LYS A 139 5.97 13.67 15.27
C LYS A 139 6.93 12.51 15.47
N VAL A 140 8.22 12.79 15.55
CA VAL A 140 9.21 11.79 15.92
C VAL A 140 8.94 11.41 17.37
N GLN A 141 8.67 10.13 17.63
CA GLN A 141 8.52 9.64 18.99
C GLN A 141 9.87 9.78 19.70
N SER A 142 10.01 10.77 20.55
CA SER A 142 11.24 11.05 21.29
C SER A 142 11.44 10.14 22.51
N THR A 143 10.40 9.43 22.93
CA THR A 143 10.45 8.55 24.09
C THR A 143 10.17 7.10 23.69
N ARG A 144 11.18 6.26 23.67
CA ARG A 144 11.02 4.81 23.62
C ARG A 144 10.87 4.26 25.02
N MET A 145 9.87 3.39 25.22
CA MET A 145 9.81 2.58 26.44
C MET A 145 10.99 1.61 26.43
N LEU A 146 11.80 1.71 27.47
CA LEU A 146 12.89 0.76 27.74
C LEU A 146 12.30 -0.55 28.26
N LYS A 147 13.01 -1.64 28.07
CA LYS A 147 12.62 -2.98 28.50
C LYS A 147 13.54 -3.45 29.61
N ALA A 148 12.97 -3.77 30.75
CA ALA A 148 13.67 -4.47 31.84
C ALA A 148 13.11 -5.88 31.96
N SER A 149 13.94 -6.87 32.27
CA SER A 149 13.50 -8.25 32.49
C SER A 149 14.22 -8.93 33.64
N CYS A 150 13.54 -9.87 34.27
CA CYS A 150 14.11 -10.78 35.23
C CYS A 150 14.92 -11.88 34.50
N LYS A 151 16.17 -12.10 34.91
CA LYS A 151 17.01 -13.15 34.32
C LYS A 151 16.56 -14.55 34.64
N VAL A 152 15.80 -14.73 35.73
CA VAL A 152 15.40 -16.05 36.20
C VAL A 152 14.12 -16.52 35.54
N CYS A 153 13.03 -15.71 35.58
CA CYS A 153 11.71 -16.12 35.07
C CYS A 153 11.30 -15.40 33.77
N GLY A 154 12.08 -14.43 33.29
CA GLY A 154 11.74 -13.68 32.09
C GLY A 154 10.64 -12.62 32.26
N TYR A 155 10.13 -12.42 33.50
CA TYR A 155 9.17 -11.35 33.78
C TYR A 155 9.64 -10.01 33.22
N THR A 156 8.81 -9.33 32.42
CA THR A 156 9.23 -8.17 31.66
C THR A 156 8.36 -6.96 31.95
N VAL A 157 9.00 -5.81 32.18
CA VAL A 157 8.37 -4.51 32.37
C VAL A 157 8.89 -3.51 31.33
N ARG A 158 7.99 -2.67 30.85
CA ARG A 158 8.34 -1.52 30.00
C ARG A 158 8.22 -0.23 30.80
N LEU A 159 9.28 0.60 30.79
CA LEU A 159 9.33 1.85 31.54
C LEU A 159 10.02 2.94 30.71
N THR A 160 9.77 4.20 31.09
CA THR A 160 10.46 5.34 30.42
C THR A 160 11.89 5.47 30.92
N ALA A 161 12.76 6.12 30.14
CA ALA A 161 14.14 6.44 30.55
C ALA A 161 14.18 7.22 31.89
N LYS A 162 13.21 8.12 32.12
CA LYS A 162 13.07 8.87 33.37
C LYS A 162 12.96 7.92 34.57
N TRP A 163 12.10 6.93 34.51
CA TRP A 163 11.89 5.99 35.61
C TRP A 163 13.00 4.95 35.72
N ALA A 164 13.58 4.55 34.59
CA ALA A 164 14.75 3.68 34.61
C ALA A 164 15.97 4.32 35.32
N ALA A 165 16.12 5.64 35.20
CA ALA A 165 17.19 6.39 35.90
C ALA A 165 16.98 6.50 37.41
N VAL A 166 15.72 6.42 37.89
CA VAL A 166 15.40 6.39 39.33
C VAL A 166 15.71 5.01 39.93
N GLY A 167 15.45 3.94 39.14
CA GLY A 167 15.67 2.57 39.52
C GLY A 167 14.83 1.61 38.70
N LEU A 168 15.29 0.38 38.59
CA LEU A 168 14.51 -0.67 37.95
C LEU A 168 13.49 -1.28 38.94
N PRO A 169 12.29 -1.65 38.44
CA PRO A 169 11.34 -2.36 39.29
C PRO A 169 11.88 -3.73 39.71
N LEU A 170 11.29 -4.30 40.72
CA LEU A 170 11.63 -5.64 41.20
C LEU A 170 10.71 -6.68 40.54
N CYS A 171 11.27 -7.83 40.22
CA CYS A 171 10.48 -9.00 39.88
C CYS A 171 9.76 -9.47 41.17
N PRO A 172 8.44 -9.73 41.15
CA PRO A 172 7.69 -10.14 42.31
C PRO A 172 8.23 -11.41 43.01
N GLU A 173 8.86 -12.30 42.22
CA GLU A 173 9.36 -13.60 42.73
C GLU A 173 10.86 -13.60 42.98
N HIS A 174 11.66 -12.89 42.16
CA HIS A 174 13.12 -13.04 42.16
C HIS A 174 13.88 -11.72 42.44
N GLY A 175 13.18 -10.64 42.74
CA GLY A 175 13.81 -9.36 43.06
C GLY A 175 14.38 -8.62 41.84
N GLY A 176 15.66 -8.36 41.76
CA GLY A 176 16.26 -7.47 40.79
C GLY A 176 15.97 -7.76 39.31
N MET A 177 15.70 -6.72 38.55
CA MET A 177 15.54 -6.75 37.08
C MET A 177 16.72 -6.09 36.39
N MET A 178 16.94 -6.41 35.10
CA MET A 178 17.98 -5.82 34.28
C MET A 178 17.40 -5.17 33.04
N MET A 179 18.05 -4.11 32.57
CA MET A 179 17.81 -3.52 31.26
C MET A 179 18.25 -4.48 30.15
N LEU A 180 17.43 -4.56 29.08
CA LEU A 180 17.73 -5.28 27.85
C LEU A 180 17.97 -4.30 26.68
#